data_33524067bf3e95ec719963061566fa9f
#
_entry.id   33524067bf3e95ec719963061566fa9f
#
_cell.length_a   1.000
_cell.length_b   1.000
_cell.length_c   1.000
_cell.angle_alpha   90.00
_cell.angle_beta   90.00
_cell.angle_gamma   90.00
#
_symmetry.space_group_name_H-M   'P 1'
#
loop_
_entity.id
_entity.type
_entity.pdbx_description
1 polymer ?
#
loop_
_entity_poly.entity_id
_entity_poly.type
_entity_poly.pdbx_seq_one_letter_code
_entity_poly.pdbx_strand_id
1 'polypeptide(L)'
;MSPELDQKLCEKYPLIMAERRLGAMQTAMCWGFDHGDGWYNLLDSAMRLVQSHIDMVNRRGYKIEQVVFEQVKEKFGMLTIYHRGGNSYTEGVLRMAEEMSRHTCEDCGKPGYPNENGWIRTLCDEHHAKYGNT
;
A
#
# COMPACT_ATOMS: atom_id res chain seq x y z
N MET A 1 8.94 -1.02 -4.68
CA MET A 1 8.68 0.35 -5.18
C MET A 1 9.98 1.12 -5.16
N SER A 2 10.16 2.06 -6.07
CA SER A 2 11.41 2.83 -6.17
C SER A 2 11.70 3.64 -4.92
N PRO A 3 12.99 3.91 -4.60
CA PRO A 3 13.34 4.71 -3.44
C PRO A 3 12.73 6.12 -3.48
N GLU A 4 12.58 6.71 -4.66
CA GLU A 4 12.02 8.05 -4.84
C GLU A 4 10.54 8.09 -4.45
N LEU A 5 9.76 7.09 -4.86
CA LEU A 5 8.34 7.01 -4.52
C LEU A 5 8.13 6.67 -3.05
N ASP A 6 8.96 5.78 -2.51
CA ASP A 6 8.95 5.45 -1.07
C ASP A 6 9.17 6.74 -0.25
N GLN A 7 10.22 7.48 -0.57
CA GLN A 7 10.54 8.74 0.11
C GLN A 7 9.39 9.74 0.02
N LYS A 8 8.76 9.82 -1.15
CA LYS A 8 7.63 10.73 -1.36
C LYS A 8 6.45 10.41 -0.44
N LEU A 9 6.12 9.13 -0.26
CA LEU A 9 5.05 8.72 0.66
C LEU A 9 5.44 8.99 2.11
N CYS A 10 6.70 8.77 2.50
CA CYS A 10 7.18 9.09 3.84
C CYS A 10 7.06 10.59 4.15
N GLU A 11 7.37 11.44 3.18
CA GLU A 11 7.26 12.90 3.35
C GLU A 11 5.82 13.37 3.42
N LYS A 12 4.94 12.79 2.61
CA LYS A 12 3.52 13.17 2.59
C LYS A 12 2.77 12.66 3.83
N TYR A 13 3.12 11.48 4.33
CA TYR A 13 2.37 10.80 5.39
C TYR A 13 3.30 10.33 6.52
N PRO A 14 3.98 11.28 7.20
CA PRO A 14 4.99 10.91 8.19
C PRO A 14 4.43 10.13 9.38
N LEU A 15 3.16 10.37 9.75
CA LEU A 15 2.55 9.68 10.89
C LEU A 15 2.21 8.23 10.55
N ILE A 16 1.68 7.98 9.35
CA ILE A 16 1.40 6.62 8.89
C ILE A 16 2.72 5.84 8.73
N MET A 17 3.77 6.51 8.27
CA MET A 17 5.07 5.92 7.98
C MET A 17 6.06 6.06 9.15
N ALA A 18 5.56 6.23 10.37
CA ALA A 18 6.40 6.47 11.55
C ALA A 18 7.45 5.38 11.80
N GLU A 19 7.18 4.13 11.37
CA GLU A 19 8.11 3.01 11.58
C GLU A 19 9.11 2.78 10.45
N ARG A 20 9.01 3.57 9.37
CA ARG A 20 9.84 3.33 8.18
C ARG A 20 11.35 3.34 8.46
N ARG A 21 11.79 4.10 9.44
CA ARG A 21 13.22 4.25 9.78
C ARG A 21 13.65 3.44 11.01
N LEU A 22 12.73 2.66 11.60
CA LEU A 22 13.09 1.75 12.68
C LEU A 22 13.86 0.55 12.14
N GLY A 23 14.58 -0.15 13.03
CA GLY A 23 15.38 -1.30 12.65
C GLY A 23 14.57 -2.58 12.43
N ALA A 24 15.19 -3.55 11.76
CA ALA A 24 14.55 -4.84 11.43
C ALA A 24 14.12 -5.64 12.66
N MET A 25 14.72 -5.39 13.83
CA MET A 25 14.33 -6.03 15.08
C MET A 25 13.06 -5.43 15.68
N GLN A 26 12.60 -4.28 15.18
CA GLN A 26 11.45 -3.55 15.71
C GLN A 26 10.25 -3.62 14.79
N THR A 27 10.46 -3.67 13.47
CA THR A 27 9.39 -3.61 12.50
C THR A 27 9.81 -4.16 11.14
N ALA A 28 8.85 -4.72 10.41
CA ALA A 28 9.05 -5.09 9.00
C ALA A 28 8.97 -3.86 8.07
N MET A 29 8.50 -2.70 8.56
CA MET A 29 8.41 -1.50 7.73
C MET A 29 9.79 -0.95 7.35
N CYS A 30 10.86 -1.39 8.01
CA CYS A 30 12.22 -1.05 7.64
C CYS A 30 12.57 -1.48 6.20
N TRP A 31 11.87 -2.50 5.66
CA TRP A 31 12.07 -2.97 4.29
C TRP A 31 11.36 -2.11 3.23
N GLY A 32 10.58 -1.10 3.66
CA GLY A 32 9.85 -0.21 2.78
C GLY A 32 8.65 -0.88 2.10
N PHE A 33 8.27 -0.33 0.96
CA PHE A 33 7.16 -0.85 0.16
C PHE A 33 7.69 -1.96 -0.76
N ASP A 34 7.43 -3.19 -0.38
CA ASP A 34 7.95 -4.38 -1.08
C ASP A 34 7.00 -4.82 -2.19
N HIS A 35 6.88 -3.98 -3.20
CA HIS A 35 6.09 -4.18 -4.41
C HIS A 35 6.53 -3.20 -5.50
N GLY A 36 5.92 -3.28 -6.68
CA GLY A 36 6.27 -2.41 -7.81
C GLY A 36 5.64 -1.02 -7.73
N ASP A 37 6.10 -0.14 -8.62
CA ASP A 37 5.69 1.26 -8.69
C ASP A 37 4.24 1.44 -9.13
N GLY A 38 3.66 0.45 -9.80
CA GLY A 38 2.30 0.54 -10.33
C GLY A 38 1.22 0.69 -9.27
N TRP A 39 1.51 0.38 -8.02
CA TRP A 39 0.55 0.53 -6.94
C TRP A 39 0.71 1.84 -6.15
N TYR A 40 1.62 2.72 -6.58
CA TYR A 40 1.84 3.99 -5.89
C TYR A 40 0.56 4.82 -5.75
N ASN A 41 -0.23 4.95 -6.82
CA ASN A 41 -1.44 5.77 -6.79
C ASN A 41 -2.52 5.19 -5.86
N LEU A 42 -2.62 3.88 -5.77
CA LEU A 42 -3.53 3.23 -4.82
C LEU A 42 -3.14 3.60 -3.39
N LEU A 43 -1.86 3.48 -3.07
CA LEU A 43 -1.34 3.80 -1.76
C LEU A 43 -1.46 5.28 -1.43
N ASP A 44 -1.09 6.15 -2.34
CA ASP A 44 -1.18 7.60 -2.13
C ASP A 44 -2.63 8.02 -1.84
N SER A 45 -3.58 7.52 -2.63
CA SER A 45 -5.00 7.82 -2.44
C SER A 45 -5.53 7.28 -1.11
N ALA A 46 -5.19 6.04 -0.77
CA ALA A 46 -5.64 5.42 0.48
C ALA A 46 -5.06 6.13 1.70
N MET A 47 -3.77 6.41 1.68
CA MET A 47 -3.10 7.09 2.79
C MET A 47 -3.62 8.51 2.99
N ARG A 48 -3.93 9.21 1.90
CA ARG A 48 -4.53 10.55 1.98
C ARG A 48 -5.90 10.50 2.64
N LEU A 49 -6.76 9.57 2.23
CA LEU A 49 -8.09 9.43 2.84
C LEU A 49 -8.00 9.03 4.30
N VAL A 50 -7.11 8.10 4.63
CA VAL A 50 -6.91 7.65 6.01
C VAL A 50 -6.47 8.82 6.90
N GLN A 51 -5.43 9.55 6.51
CA GLN A 51 -4.92 10.64 7.34
C GLN A 51 -5.91 11.80 7.42
N SER A 52 -6.57 12.14 6.32
CA SER A 52 -7.63 13.17 6.31
C SER A 52 -8.74 12.83 7.29
N HIS A 53 -9.18 11.58 7.31
CA HIS A 53 -10.25 11.13 8.20
C HIS A 53 -9.82 11.22 9.67
N ILE A 54 -8.61 10.74 9.97
CA ILE A 54 -8.06 10.80 11.33
C ILE A 54 -8.01 12.26 11.82
N ASP A 55 -7.47 13.14 11.00
CA ASP A 55 -7.33 14.55 11.35
C ASP A 55 -8.69 15.22 11.57
N MET A 56 -9.67 14.91 10.71
CA MET A 56 -11.02 15.46 10.83
C MET A 56 -11.71 14.99 12.11
N VAL A 57 -11.65 13.70 12.41
CA VAL A 57 -12.29 13.12 13.60
C VAL A 57 -11.69 13.72 14.85
N ASN A 58 -10.36 13.82 14.92
CA ASN A 58 -9.68 14.38 16.09
C ASN A 58 -9.99 15.87 16.27
N ARG A 59 -10.13 16.64 15.19
CA ARG A 59 -10.52 18.06 15.28
C ARG A 59 -11.94 18.25 15.82
N ARG A 60 -12.82 17.27 15.60
CA ARG A 60 -14.20 17.31 16.10
C ARG A 60 -14.32 16.87 17.56
N GLY A 61 -13.20 16.60 18.21
CA GLY A 61 -13.17 16.24 19.63
C GLY A 61 -13.30 14.75 19.91
N TYR A 62 -13.43 13.91 18.90
CA TYR A 62 -13.38 12.45 19.04
C TYR A 62 -11.93 12.01 18.93
N LYS A 63 -11.62 10.88 19.55
CA LYS A 63 -10.27 10.31 19.46
C LYS A 63 -10.28 9.08 18.57
N ILE A 64 -9.35 9.08 17.61
CA ILE A 64 -9.07 7.89 16.80
C ILE A 64 -7.57 7.64 16.88
N GLU A 65 -7.19 6.39 17.12
CA GLU A 65 -5.78 6.00 17.14
C GLU A 65 -5.17 6.17 15.75
N GLN A 66 -3.98 6.77 15.69
CA GLN A 66 -3.27 6.97 14.43
C GLN A 66 -2.99 5.64 13.75
N VAL A 67 -3.31 5.54 12.47
CA VAL A 67 -2.92 4.40 11.65
C VAL A 67 -1.41 4.47 11.43
N VAL A 68 -0.73 3.37 11.72
CA VAL A 68 0.72 3.23 11.48
C VAL A 68 0.94 1.94 10.70
N PHE A 69 1.61 2.05 9.55
CA PHE A 69 1.94 0.89 8.74
C PHE A 69 3.09 0.11 9.37
N GLU A 70 2.93 -1.21 9.45
CA GLU A 70 3.89 -2.13 10.03
C GLU A 70 4.59 -2.98 8.96
N GLN A 71 3.95 -3.20 7.82
CA GLN A 71 4.52 -3.85 6.65
C GLN A 71 3.63 -3.61 5.45
N VAL A 72 4.22 -3.35 4.29
CA VAL A 72 3.50 -3.24 3.01
C VAL A 72 4.24 -4.08 1.98
N LYS A 73 3.55 -5.03 1.38
CA LYS A 73 4.18 -5.94 0.42
C LYS A 73 3.17 -6.48 -0.59
N GLU A 74 3.70 -7.12 -1.63
CA GLU A 74 2.95 -7.97 -2.53
C GLU A 74 2.82 -9.36 -1.89
N LYS A 75 1.64 -9.94 -1.97
CA LYS A 75 1.38 -11.31 -1.50
C LYS A 75 0.36 -11.96 -2.42
N PHE A 76 0.78 -13.00 -3.15
CA PHE A 76 -0.07 -13.70 -4.11
C PHE A 76 -0.73 -12.76 -5.13
N GLY A 77 0.05 -11.78 -5.63
CA GLY A 77 -0.42 -10.83 -6.62
C GLY A 77 -1.27 -9.69 -6.07
N MET A 78 -1.39 -9.55 -4.76
CA MET A 78 -2.22 -8.54 -4.12
C MET A 78 -1.41 -7.66 -3.17
N LEU A 79 -1.69 -6.36 -3.18
CA LEU A 79 -1.17 -5.44 -2.17
C LEU A 79 -1.67 -5.89 -0.80
N THR A 80 -0.76 -6.00 0.15
CA THR A 80 -1.09 -6.41 1.51
C THR A 80 -0.47 -5.43 2.50
N ILE A 81 -1.33 -4.82 3.31
CA ILE A 81 -0.94 -3.77 4.26
C ILE A 81 -1.20 -4.27 5.67
N TYR A 82 -0.13 -4.42 6.45
CA TYR A 82 -0.23 -4.72 7.88
C TYR A 82 -0.09 -3.39 8.63
N HIS A 83 -1.04 -3.12 9.52
CA HIS A 83 -1.10 -1.85 10.24
C HIS A 83 -1.76 -2.02 11.60
N ARG A 84 -1.61 -0.98 12.44
CA ARG A 84 -2.35 -0.84 13.68
C ARG A 84 -3.05 0.53 13.69
N GLY A 85 -4.00 0.70 14.60
CA GLY A 85 -4.75 1.94 14.73
C GLY A 85 -5.88 2.06 13.72
N GLY A 86 -6.57 3.19 13.77
CA GLY A 86 -7.68 3.49 12.88
C GLY A 86 -9.05 3.04 13.41
N ASN A 87 -10.02 3.05 12.53
CA ASN A 87 -11.39 2.64 12.80
C ASN A 87 -11.97 1.90 11.60
N SER A 88 -13.27 1.63 11.60
CA SER A 88 -13.91 0.91 10.49
C SER A 88 -13.81 1.65 9.16
N TYR A 89 -13.83 2.98 9.16
CA TYR A 89 -13.66 3.76 7.94
C TYR A 89 -12.25 3.56 7.35
N THR A 90 -11.21 3.74 8.17
CA THR A 90 -9.83 3.58 7.70
C THR A 90 -9.56 2.15 7.26
N GLU A 91 -10.11 1.16 7.97
CA GLU A 91 -10.00 -0.24 7.59
C GLU A 91 -10.62 -0.49 6.20
N GLY A 92 -11.81 0.06 5.96
CA GLY A 92 -12.47 -0.07 4.66
C GLY A 92 -11.69 0.57 3.52
N VAL A 93 -11.08 1.72 3.76
CA VAL A 93 -10.24 2.40 2.76
C VAL A 93 -9.03 1.54 2.39
N LEU A 94 -8.34 1.00 3.40
CA LEU A 94 -7.16 0.16 3.16
C LEU A 94 -7.54 -1.15 2.45
N ARG A 95 -8.64 -1.76 2.83
CA ARG A 95 -9.13 -2.98 2.17
C ARG A 95 -9.54 -2.71 0.72
N MET A 96 -10.13 -1.55 0.43
CA MET A 96 -10.44 -1.17 -0.96
C MET A 96 -9.16 -1.03 -1.78
N ALA A 97 -8.12 -0.43 -1.23
CA ALA A 97 -6.84 -0.32 -1.93
C ALA A 97 -6.26 -1.70 -2.23
N GLU A 98 -6.31 -2.62 -1.27
CA GLU A 98 -5.86 -4.00 -1.46
C GLU A 98 -6.67 -4.69 -2.57
N GLU A 99 -7.99 -4.54 -2.55
CA GLU A 99 -8.86 -5.14 -3.59
C GLU A 99 -8.58 -4.54 -4.96
N MET A 100 -8.42 -3.22 -5.06
CA MET A 100 -8.11 -2.55 -6.32
C MET A 100 -6.77 -2.98 -6.90
N SER A 101 -5.81 -3.38 -6.06
CA SER A 101 -4.51 -3.86 -6.53
C SER A 101 -4.63 -5.11 -7.41
N ARG A 102 -5.67 -5.90 -7.22
CA ARG A 102 -5.92 -7.12 -8.03
C ARG A 102 -6.35 -6.80 -9.46
N HIS A 103 -6.65 -5.54 -9.73
CA HIS A 103 -7.06 -5.04 -11.04
C HIS A 103 -6.11 -4.00 -11.59
N THR A 104 -4.97 -3.83 -10.94
CA THR A 104 -3.99 -2.78 -11.27
C THR A 104 -2.61 -3.42 -11.45
N CYS A 105 -2.02 -3.21 -12.62
CA CYS A 105 -0.67 -3.72 -12.90
C CYS A 105 0.31 -3.22 -11.85
N GLU A 106 0.99 -4.14 -11.20
CA GLU A 106 1.97 -3.82 -10.16
C GLU A 106 3.14 -3.01 -10.70
N ASP A 107 3.48 -3.18 -11.98
CA ASP A 107 4.62 -2.49 -12.58
C ASP A 107 4.30 -1.09 -13.07
N CYS A 108 3.15 -0.89 -13.74
CA CYS A 108 2.87 0.37 -14.42
C CYS A 108 1.56 1.08 -14.02
N GLY A 109 0.71 0.44 -13.24
CA GLY A 109 -0.53 1.05 -12.78
C GLY A 109 -1.69 1.02 -13.78
N LYS A 110 -1.49 0.48 -14.97
CA LYS A 110 -2.57 0.25 -15.94
C LYS A 110 -3.48 -0.87 -15.44
N PRO A 111 -4.70 -1.00 -15.99
CA PRO A 111 -5.54 -2.16 -15.67
C PRO A 111 -4.77 -3.46 -15.87
N GLY A 112 -4.90 -4.35 -14.89
CA GLY A 112 -4.17 -5.62 -14.89
C GLY A 112 -5.01 -6.74 -14.32
N TYR A 113 -4.45 -7.93 -14.31
CA TYR A 113 -5.13 -9.15 -13.83
C TYR A 113 -4.09 -10.16 -13.34
N PRO A 114 -4.45 -11.03 -12.39
CA PRO A 114 -3.53 -12.07 -11.94
C PRO A 114 -3.42 -13.18 -12.99
N ASN A 115 -2.21 -13.73 -13.16
CA ASN A 115 -2.03 -14.92 -14.00
C ASN A 115 -2.60 -16.15 -13.28
N GLU A 116 -2.89 -17.20 -14.05
CA GLU A 116 -3.56 -18.40 -13.53
C GLU A 116 -2.61 -19.48 -13.01
N ASN A 117 -1.36 -19.49 -13.49
CA ASN A 117 -0.42 -20.56 -13.20
C ASN A 117 0.92 -20.04 -12.72
N GLY A 118 1.59 -20.82 -11.85
CA GLY A 118 2.92 -20.52 -11.34
C GLY A 118 2.90 -19.40 -10.31
N TRP A 119 3.93 -18.56 -10.34
CA TRP A 119 4.06 -17.42 -9.43
C TRP A 119 3.00 -16.37 -9.79
N ILE A 120 2.10 -16.09 -8.86
CA ILE A 120 0.97 -15.18 -9.14
C ILE A 120 1.43 -13.73 -9.06
N ARG A 121 1.22 -12.99 -10.15
CA ARG A 121 1.45 -11.54 -10.22
C ARG A 121 0.28 -10.88 -10.92
N THR A 122 -0.08 -9.69 -10.47
CA THR A 122 -1.11 -8.89 -11.14
C THR A 122 -0.43 -7.91 -12.08
N LEU A 123 -0.58 -8.13 -13.37
CA LEU A 123 0.10 -7.35 -14.41
C LEU A 123 -0.86 -7.08 -15.58
N CYS A 124 -0.55 -6.05 -16.37
CA CYS A 124 -1.20 -5.83 -17.66
C CYS A 124 -0.66 -6.80 -18.71
N ASP A 125 -1.30 -6.86 -19.87
CA ASP A 125 -0.88 -7.76 -20.96
C ASP A 125 0.59 -7.60 -21.31
N GLU A 126 1.05 -6.36 -21.45
CA GLU A 126 2.43 -6.04 -21.80
C GLU A 126 3.41 -6.61 -20.77
N HIS A 127 3.14 -6.44 -19.49
CA HIS A 127 4.04 -6.90 -18.44
C HIS A 127 3.93 -8.40 -18.20
N HIS A 128 2.76 -9.01 -18.38
CA HIS A 128 2.68 -10.46 -18.38
C HIS A 128 3.55 -11.06 -19.49
N ALA A 129 3.48 -10.50 -20.69
CA ALA A 129 4.30 -10.95 -21.82
C ALA A 129 5.79 -10.78 -21.53
N LYS A 130 6.17 -9.64 -20.93
CA LYS A 130 7.57 -9.35 -20.59
C LYS A 130 8.17 -10.38 -19.64
N TYR A 131 7.38 -10.89 -18.70
CA TYR A 131 7.85 -11.87 -17.71
C TYR A 131 7.50 -13.31 -18.07
N GLY A 132 6.90 -13.57 -19.22
CA GLY A 132 6.52 -14.91 -19.65
C GLY A 132 5.37 -15.52 -18.87
N ASN A 133 4.51 -14.70 -18.26
CA ASN A 133 3.39 -15.14 -17.42
C ASN A 133 2.09 -15.33 -18.19
N THR A 134 2.15 -15.73 -19.42
CA THR A 134 0.94 -15.90 -20.25
C THR A 134 0.31 -17.29 -20.09
#